data_41bbc02304b7ff2516d9c27543db9985
#
_entry.id   41bbc02304b7ff2516d9c27543db9985
#
_cell.length_a   1.000
_cell.length_b   1.000
_cell.length_c   1.000
_cell.angle_alpha   90.00
_cell.angle_beta   90.00
_cell.angle_gamma   90.00
#
_symmetry.space_group_name_H-M   'P 1'
#
loop_
_entity.id
_entity.type
_entity.pdbx_description
1 polymer ?
#
loop_
_entity_poly.entity_id
_entity_poly.type
_entity_poly.pdbx_seq_one_letter_code
_entity_poly.pdbx_strand_id
1 'polypeptide(L)'
;RFHLLFFSAAAQPGNRLGPKAMSGLLAEMGKRGIETHLGHKMVAFEADKVRTEGGEFKADLILFMPGMTGNAWFDNTSLPRSAGGMIQADKHCKVAGLQNVYVAGDAGSFPGPDWLPKQAHIADLQAVAAAKNLLSELNGQSAEATFKVELICIIDSVNKGSLVMRTEKRALALPSMRVFHWLKRAFEWWYL
;
A
#
# COMPACT_ATOMS: atom_id res chain seq x y z
N ARG A 1 -13.41 -22.17 18.33
CA ARG A 1 -12.93 -22.18 16.94
C ARG A 1 -13.45 -20.90 16.29
N PHE A 2 -12.57 -20.09 15.70
CA PHE A 2 -12.96 -18.87 14.99
C PHE A 2 -13.43 -19.21 13.58
N HIS A 3 -14.48 -18.53 13.11
CA HIS A 3 -14.88 -18.50 11.72
C HIS A 3 -14.46 -17.12 11.19
N LEU A 4 -13.58 -17.10 10.18
CA LEU A 4 -13.02 -15.88 9.63
C LEU A 4 -13.59 -15.61 8.24
N LEU A 5 -14.16 -14.43 8.07
CA LEU A 5 -14.67 -13.92 6.80
C LEU A 5 -13.77 -12.78 6.33
N PHE A 6 -13.33 -12.82 5.08
CA PHE A 6 -12.57 -11.76 4.44
C PHE A 6 -13.39 -11.14 3.32
N PHE A 7 -13.58 -9.84 3.37
CA PHE A 7 -14.29 -9.09 2.35
C PHE A 7 -13.35 -8.16 1.59
N SER A 8 -13.56 -8.05 0.29
CA SER A 8 -12.87 -7.09 -0.56
C SER A 8 -13.87 -6.44 -1.52
N ALA A 9 -13.86 -5.12 -1.61
CA ALA A 9 -14.64 -4.39 -2.63
C ALA A 9 -14.14 -4.69 -4.06
N ALA A 10 -12.86 -5.02 -4.21
CA ALA A 10 -12.29 -5.42 -5.48
C ALA A 10 -12.54 -6.91 -5.75
N ALA A 11 -12.92 -7.26 -6.98
CA ALA A 11 -13.03 -8.65 -7.42
C ALA A 11 -11.68 -9.39 -7.39
N GLN A 12 -10.58 -8.65 -7.48
CA GLN A 12 -9.22 -9.16 -7.31
C GLN A 12 -8.48 -8.28 -6.31
N PRO A 13 -8.52 -8.60 -5.00
CA PRO A 13 -7.81 -7.84 -3.97
C PRO A 13 -6.29 -8.00 -4.15
N GLY A 14 -5.52 -6.98 -3.71
CA GLY A 14 -4.05 -7.03 -3.79
C GLY A 14 -3.47 -6.87 -5.19
N ASN A 15 -4.18 -6.23 -6.11
CA ASN A 15 -3.73 -5.95 -7.47
C ASN A 15 -2.30 -5.38 -7.55
N ARG A 16 -1.87 -4.62 -6.55
CA ARG A 16 -0.50 -4.08 -6.44
C ARG A 16 0.57 -5.17 -6.37
N LEU A 17 0.27 -6.32 -5.78
CA LEU A 17 1.19 -7.44 -5.63
C LEU A 17 1.39 -8.23 -6.92
N GLY A 18 0.45 -8.13 -7.86
CA GLY A 18 0.42 -8.88 -9.11
C GLY A 18 -0.32 -10.24 -9.00
N PRO A 19 -0.73 -10.83 -10.14
CA PRO A 19 -1.67 -11.94 -10.17
C PRO A 19 -1.17 -13.21 -9.48
N LYS A 20 0.13 -13.54 -9.62
CA LYS A 20 0.70 -14.73 -8.97
C LYS A 20 0.71 -14.65 -7.45
N ALA A 21 1.04 -13.48 -6.90
CA ALA A 21 1.03 -13.25 -5.46
C ALA A 21 -0.39 -13.34 -4.91
N MET A 22 -1.36 -12.81 -5.65
CA MET A 22 -2.78 -12.87 -5.30
C MET A 22 -3.32 -14.28 -5.25
N SER A 23 -3.09 -15.06 -6.31
CA SER A 23 -3.53 -16.46 -6.34
C SER A 23 -2.93 -17.25 -5.16
N GLY A 24 -1.66 -17.02 -4.85
CA GLY A 24 -0.99 -17.62 -3.71
C GLY A 24 -1.60 -17.23 -2.37
N LEU A 25 -1.94 -15.95 -2.19
CA LEU A 25 -2.57 -15.44 -0.98
C LEU A 25 -3.97 -16.05 -0.77
N LEU A 26 -4.82 -16.03 -1.79
CA LEU A 26 -6.17 -16.62 -1.71
C LEU A 26 -6.13 -18.12 -1.45
N ALA A 27 -5.20 -18.85 -2.08
CA ALA A 27 -4.99 -20.26 -1.81
C ALA A 27 -4.55 -20.51 -0.35
N GLU A 28 -3.70 -19.66 0.22
CA GLU A 28 -3.25 -19.78 1.60
C GLU A 28 -4.38 -19.45 2.60
N MET A 29 -5.21 -18.45 2.28
CA MET A 29 -6.43 -18.14 3.07
C MET A 29 -7.40 -19.31 3.05
N GLY A 30 -7.67 -19.93 1.89
CA GLY A 30 -8.53 -21.09 1.78
C GLY A 30 -8.03 -22.31 2.57
N LYS A 31 -6.72 -22.60 2.57
CA LYS A 31 -6.11 -23.65 3.39
C LYS A 31 -6.32 -23.45 4.89
N ARG A 32 -6.50 -22.20 5.33
CA ARG A 32 -6.77 -21.84 6.73
C ARG A 32 -8.24 -21.76 7.08
N GLY A 33 -9.11 -22.08 6.14
CA GLY A 33 -10.56 -22.00 6.31
C GLY A 33 -11.09 -20.58 6.41
N ILE A 34 -10.36 -19.60 5.85
CA ILE A 34 -10.84 -18.22 5.74
C ILE A 34 -11.77 -18.16 4.53
N GLU A 35 -13.02 -17.84 4.77
CA GLU A 35 -14.02 -17.63 3.72
C GLU A 35 -13.82 -16.25 3.09
N THR A 36 -13.76 -16.19 1.76
CA THR A 36 -13.46 -14.95 1.03
C THR A 36 -14.65 -14.49 0.18
N HIS A 37 -15.04 -13.24 0.37
CA HIS A 37 -16.11 -12.56 -0.37
C HIS A 37 -15.49 -11.42 -1.19
N LEU A 38 -15.26 -11.67 -2.48
CA LEU A 38 -14.62 -10.73 -3.40
C LEU A 38 -15.67 -9.97 -4.21
N GLY A 39 -15.43 -8.70 -4.49
CA GLY A 39 -16.41 -7.80 -5.13
C GLY A 39 -17.51 -7.31 -4.19
N HIS A 40 -17.36 -7.54 -2.89
CA HIS A 40 -18.33 -7.16 -1.86
C HIS A 40 -17.94 -5.83 -1.20
N LYS A 41 -18.46 -4.75 -1.70
CA LYS A 41 -18.27 -3.43 -1.10
C LYS A 41 -19.04 -3.32 0.22
N MET A 42 -18.39 -2.76 1.24
CA MET A 42 -19.03 -2.47 2.52
C MET A 42 -20.07 -1.37 2.36
N VAL A 43 -21.25 -1.59 2.91
CA VAL A 43 -22.37 -0.63 2.91
C VAL A 43 -22.57 -0.02 4.30
N ALA A 44 -22.58 -0.85 5.34
CA ALA A 44 -22.77 -0.39 6.72
C ALA A 44 -22.19 -1.37 7.74
N PHE A 45 -21.87 -0.84 8.92
CA PHE A 45 -21.50 -1.58 10.09
C PHE A 45 -22.57 -1.39 11.16
N GLU A 46 -23.01 -2.49 11.76
CA GLU A 46 -23.93 -2.49 12.88
C GLU A 46 -23.28 -3.24 14.06
N ALA A 47 -23.89 -3.23 15.23
CA ALA A 47 -23.26 -3.75 16.46
C ALA A 47 -22.78 -5.21 16.34
N ASP A 48 -23.55 -6.04 15.64
CA ASP A 48 -23.34 -7.51 15.54
C ASP A 48 -23.27 -8.00 14.10
N LYS A 49 -23.22 -7.09 13.10
CA LYS A 49 -23.20 -7.48 11.69
C LYS A 49 -22.56 -6.45 10.76
N VAL A 50 -22.11 -6.96 9.65
CA VAL A 50 -21.65 -6.19 8.49
C VAL A 50 -22.64 -6.36 7.36
N ARG A 51 -23.04 -5.25 6.73
CA ARG A 51 -23.82 -5.22 5.49
C ARG A 51 -22.94 -4.85 4.32
N THR A 52 -22.99 -5.67 3.29
CA THR A 52 -22.26 -5.48 2.03
C THR A 52 -23.22 -5.45 0.85
N GLU A 53 -22.74 -5.12 -0.34
CA GLU A 53 -23.54 -5.26 -1.57
C GLU A 53 -23.93 -6.71 -1.87
N GLY A 54 -23.22 -7.69 -1.31
CA GLY A 54 -23.48 -9.13 -1.48
C GLY A 54 -24.32 -9.76 -0.38
N GLY A 55 -24.75 -9.00 0.65
CA GLY A 55 -25.58 -9.52 1.74
C GLY A 55 -25.18 -9.02 3.13
N GLU A 56 -25.83 -9.60 4.14
CA GLU A 56 -25.58 -9.32 5.55
C GLU A 56 -24.88 -10.51 6.23
N PHE A 57 -23.91 -10.22 7.09
CA PHE A 57 -23.09 -11.22 7.76
C PHE A 57 -22.96 -10.86 9.24
N LYS A 58 -23.29 -11.80 10.12
CA LYS A 58 -23.10 -11.64 11.56
C LYS A 58 -21.60 -11.70 11.90
N ALA A 59 -21.17 -10.89 12.84
CA ALA A 59 -19.78 -10.82 13.27
C ALA A 59 -19.66 -10.38 14.73
N ASP A 60 -18.96 -11.16 15.54
CA ASP A 60 -18.62 -10.81 16.93
C ASP A 60 -17.49 -9.76 16.98
N LEU A 61 -16.64 -9.71 15.95
CA LEU A 61 -15.55 -8.75 15.79
C LEU A 61 -15.41 -8.33 14.34
N ILE A 62 -15.35 -7.03 14.11
CA ILE A 62 -15.16 -6.43 12.78
C ILE A 62 -13.82 -5.68 12.77
N LEU A 63 -12.90 -6.11 11.91
CA LEU A 63 -11.65 -5.40 11.62
C LEU A 63 -11.79 -4.70 10.28
N PHE A 64 -12.00 -3.39 10.31
CA PHE A 64 -12.17 -2.58 9.11
C PHE A 64 -10.87 -1.88 8.74
N MET A 65 -10.38 -2.16 7.52
CA MET A 65 -9.19 -1.54 6.96
C MET A 65 -9.57 -0.77 5.68
N PRO A 66 -9.99 0.50 5.81
CA PRO A 66 -10.36 1.32 4.66
C PRO A 66 -9.15 1.63 3.77
N GLY A 67 -9.44 2.02 2.54
CA GLY A 67 -8.43 2.62 1.66
C GLY A 67 -7.86 3.90 2.26
N MET A 68 -6.60 4.19 1.95
CA MET A 68 -5.95 5.43 2.40
C MET A 68 -6.50 6.62 1.63
N THR A 69 -6.80 7.69 2.35
CA THR A 69 -7.15 9.01 1.82
C THR A 69 -6.18 10.06 2.35
N GLY A 70 -6.14 11.23 1.72
CA GLY A 70 -5.41 12.38 2.25
C GLY A 70 -5.92 12.77 3.63
N ASN A 71 -5.06 13.37 4.44
CA ASN A 71 -5.44 13.83 5.77
C ASN A 71 -6.40 15.03 5.65
N ALA A 72 -7.46 15.03 6.47
CA ALA A 72 -8.49 16.08 6.43
C ALA A 72 -7.93 17.51 6.65
N TRP A 73 -6.82 17.67 7.38
CA TRP A 73 -6.24 19.00 7.56
C TRP A 73 -5.69 19.62 6.27
N PHE A 74 -5.41 18.80 5.22
CA PHE A 74 -5.03 19.33 3.90
C PHE A 74 -6.12 20.20 3.28
N ASP A 75 -7.39 20.02 3.71
CA ASP A 75 -8.52 20.83 3.25
C ASP A 75 -8.38 22.31 3.63
N ASN A 76 -7.61 22.60 4.68
CA ASN A 76 -7.32 23.95 5.17
C ASN A 76 -6.07 24.57 4.50
N THR A 77 -5.54 23.95 3.44
CA THR A 77 -4.37 24.43 2.73
C THR A 77 -4.70 24.70 1.26
N SER A 78 -3.87 25.50 0.60
CA SER A 78 -3.91 25.70 -0.87
C SER A 78 -3.12 24.66 -1.66
N LEU A 79 -2.65 23.59 -1.01
CA LEU A 79 -1.88 22.54 -1.68
C LEU A 79 -2.73 21.81 -2.72
N PRO A 80 -2.20 21.56 -3.95
CA PRO A 80 -2.93 20.80 -4.96
C PRO A 80 -3.13 19.37 -4.51
N ARG A 81 -4.36 18.84 -4.68
CA ARG A 81 -4.74 17.52 -4.18
C ARG A 81 -5.27 16.62 -5.28
N SER A 82 -5.01 15.33 -5.15
CA SER A 82 -5.62 14.28 -5.96
C SER A 82 -7.09 14.08 -5.58
N ALA A 83 -7.84 13.32 -6.39
CA ALA A 83 -9.21 12.93 -6.06
C ALA A 83 -9.32 12.17 -4.71
N GLY A 84 -8.24 11.49 -4.28
CA GLY A 84 -8.14 10.83 -2.97
C GLY A 84 -7.73 11.76 -1.83
N GLY A 85 -7.63 13.07 -2.05
CA GLY A 85 -7.27 14.07 -1.04
C GLY A 85 -5.77 14.14 -0.70
N MET A 86 -4.91 13.36 -1.34
CA MET A 86 -3.46 13.38 -1.13
C MET A 86 -2.82 14.53 -1.91
N ILE A 87 -1.70 15.07 -1.41
CA ILE A 87 -0.96 16.16 -2.05
C ILE A 87 -0.37 15.70 -3.37
N GLN A 88 -0.67 16.41 -4.47
CA GLN A 88 -0.13 16.08 -5.78
C GLN A 88 1.33 16.50 -5.90
N ALA A 89 2.18 15.57 -6.32
CA ALA A 89 3.58 15.81 -6.61
C ALA A 89 3.98 15.18 -7.97
N ASP A 90 5.06 15.68 -8.52
CA ASP A 90 5.68 15.13 -9.73
C ASP A 90 6.63 13.95 -9.41
N LYS A 91 7.32 13.44 -10.44
CA LYS A 91 8.32 12.37 -10.30
C LYS A 91 9.55 12.76 -9.47
N HIS A 92 9.74 14.02 -9.20
CA HIS A 92 10.82 14.58 -8.37
C HIS A 92 10.36 14.81 -6.93
N CYS A 93 9.15 14.38 -6.57
CA CYS A 93 8.49 14.61 -5.29
C CYS A 93 8.17 16.09 -5.00
N LYS A 94 8.22 16.95 -6.02
CA LYS A 94 7.93 18.38 -5.90
C LYS A 94 6.43 18.63 -6.06
N VAL A 95 5.91 19.49 -5.22
CA VAL A 95 4.48 19.91 -5.27
C VAL A 95 4.29 20.90 -6.42
N ALA A 96 3.33 20.61 -7.29
CA ALA A 96 3.09 21.40 -8.50
C ALA A 96 2.75 22.87 -8.17
N GLY A 97 3.38 23.79 -8.89
CA GLY A 97 3.14 25.24 -8.75
C GLY A 97 3.76 25.89 -7.51
N LEU A 98 4.52 25.16 -6.69
CA LEU A 98 5.15 25.70 -5.48
C LEU A 98 6.69 25.58 -5.57
N GLN A 99 7.37 26.58 -5.03
CA GLN A 99 8.83 26.56 -4.90
C GLN A 99 9.22 25.96 -3.54
N ASN A 100 10.28 25.14 -3.54
CA ASN A 100 10.85 24.54 -2.34
C ASN A 100 9.83 23.71 -1.47
N VAL A 101 8.75 23.23 -2.09
CA VAL A 101 7.76 22.39 -1.40
C VAL A 101 7.77 20.99 -2.00
N TYR A 102 8.02 20.02 -1.15
CA TYR A 102 8.15 18.62 -1.49
C TYR A 102 7.24 17.77 -0.59
N VAL A 103 6.84 16.61 -1.09
CA VAL A 103 6.06 15.64 -0.32
C VAL A 103 6.63 14.24 -0.55
N ALA A 104 6.60 13.39 0.47
CA ALA A 104 7.02 12.01 0.42
C ALA A 104 6.04 11.09 1.16
N GLY A 105 6.06 9.81 0.84
CA GLY A 105 5.28 8.79 1.52
C GLY A 105 3.78 8.90 1.28
N ASP A 106 3.03 8.52 2.29
CA ASP A 106 1.58 8.34 2.19
C ASP A 106 0.79 9.64 2.03
N ALA A 107 1.36 10.77 2.42
CA ALA A 107 0.78 12.10 2.22
C ALA A 107 0.70 12.50 0.74
N GLY A 108 1.58 11.94 -0.10
CA GLY A 108 1.73 12.32 -1.50
C GLY A 108 0.95 11.44 -2.48
N SER A 109 0.57 12.04 -3.60
CA SER A 109 0.09 11.36 -4.81
C SER A 109 1.08 11.62 -5.93
N PHE A 110 1.68 10.58 -6.47
CA PHE A 110 2.79 10.64 -7.42
C PHE A 110 2.41 10.01 -8.75
N PRO A 111 3.00 10.47 -9.88
CA PRO A 111 2.86 9.78 -11.15
C PRO A 111 3.52 8.40 -11.08
N GLY A 112 2.93 7.44 -11.76
CA GLY A 112 3.45 6.06 -11.80
C GLY A 112 2.38 5.09 -12.23
N PRO A 113 2.68 3.80 -12.21
CA PRO A 113 1.71 2.76 -12.55
C PRO A 113 0.61 2.66 -11.48
N ASP A 114 -0.57 2.14 -11.84
CA ASP A 114 -1.72 1.97 -10.94
C ASP A 114 -1.40 1.14 -9.69
N TRP A 115 -0.37 0.33 -9.75
CA TRP A 115 0.10 -0.49 -8.66
C TRP A 115 1.16 0.18 -7.77
N LEU A 116 1.52 1.45 -8.01
CA LEU A 116 2.50 2.17 -7.17
C LEU A 116 2.16 1.98 -5.69
N PRO A 117 3.03 1.31 -4.92
CA PRO A 117 2.70 0.95 -3.55
C PRO A 117 2.80 2.15 -2.62
N LYS A 118 2.01 2.14 -1.56
CA LYS A 118 2.22 2.97 -0.39
C LYS A 118 2.85 2.08 0.69
N GLN A 119 4.16 2.16 0.79
CA GLN A 119 5.00 1.35 1.68
C GLN A 119 6.15 2.19 2.23
N ALA A 120 6.64 1.83 3.41
CA ALA A 120 7.79 2.49 4.05
C ALA A 120 9.00 2.58 3.11
N HIS A 121 9.36 1.50 2.43
CA HIS A 121 10.46 1.49 1.46
C HIS A 121 10.31 2.56 0.35
N ILE A 122 9.12 2.71 -0.23
CA ILE A 122 8.88 3.77 -1.23
C ILE A 122 8.91 5.15 -0.60
N ALA A 123 8.38 5.30 0.61
CA ALA A 123 8.44 6.57 1.35
C ALA A 123 9.88 7.01 1.60
N ASP A 124 10.79 6.08 1.94
CA ASP A 124 12.22 6.34 2.11
C ASP A 124 12.87 6.80 0.79
N LEU A 125 12.60 6.09 -0.31
CA LEU A 125 13.11 6.47 -1.64
C LEU A 125 12.61 7.86 -2.08
N GLN A 126 11.35 8.17 -1.81
CA GLN A 126 10.77 9.48 -2.08
C GLN A 126 11.37 10.57 -1.20
N ALA A 127 11.57 10.29 0.09
CA ALA A 127 12.19 11.24 1.03
C ALA A 127 13.62 11.58 0.61
N VAL A 128 14.40 10.58 0.19
CA VAL A 128 15.76 10.80 -0.33
C VAL A 128 15.75 11.64 -1.59
N ALA A 129 14.83 11.39 -2.54
CA ALA A 129 14.70 12.18 -3.77
C ALA A 129 14.29 13.63 -3.45
N ALA A 130 13.29 13.80 -2.59
CA ALA A 130 12.80 15.11 -2.14
C ALA A 130 13.91 15.93 -1.46
N ALA A 131 14.66 15.32 -0.54
CA ALA A 131 15.74 16.00 0.17
C ALA A 131 16.87 16.44 -0.79
N LYS A 132 17.26 15.57 -1.73
CA LYS A 132 18.27 15.91 -2.75
C LYS A 132 17.81 17.08 -3.61
N ASN A 133 16.57 17.06 -4.07
CA ASN A 133 15.99 18.10 -4.91
C ASN A 133 15.86 19.43 -4.17
N LEU A 134 15.39 19.40 -2.94
CA LEU A 134 15.31 20.59 -2.08
C LEU A 134 16.70 21.21 -1.90
N LEU A 135 17.72 20.40 -1.60
CA LEU A 135 19.09 20.86 -1.46
C LEU A 135 19.63 21.45 -2.77
N SER A 136 19.35 20.83 -3.92
CA SER A 136 19.74 21.36 -5.24
C SER A 136 19.13 22.74 -5.48
N GLU A 137 17.82 22.90 -5.25
CA GLU A 137 17.13 24.19 -5.43
C GLU A 137 17.68 25.28 -4.50
N LEU A 138 17.96 24.96 -3.24
CA LEU A 138 18.57 25.90 -2.29
C LEU A 138 19.97 26.36 -2.72
N ASN A 139 20.66 25.55 -3.51
CA ASN A 139 21.98 25.88 -4.11
C ASN A 139 21.86 26.47 -5.53
N GLY A 140 20.64 26.83 -5.99
CA GLY A 140 20.41 27.39 -7.32
C GLY A 140 20.54 26.38 -8.47
N GLN A 141 20.45 25.08 -8.18
CA GLN A 141 20.52 24.00 -9.14
C GLN A 141 19.13 23.43 -9.45
N SER A 142 19.01 22.70 -10.58
CA SER A 142 17.77 22.03 -10.95
C SER A 142 17.48 20.80 -10.09
N ALA A 143 16.20 20.58 -9.82
CA ALA A 143 15.69 19.39 -9.12
C ALA A 143 15.56 18.22 -10.10
N GLU A 144 16.53 17.30 -10.14
CA GLU A 144 16.58 16.20 -11.11
C GLU A 144 16.47 14.81 -10.50
N ALA A 145 16.62 14.68 -9.18
CA ALA A 145 16.54 13.40 -8.50
C ALA A 145 15.12 12.82 -8.60
N THR A 146 15.02 11.53 -8.87
CA THR A 146 13.77 10.78 -8.92
C THR A 146 13.86 9.56 -8.00
N PHE A 147 12.72 8.98 -7.63
CA PHE A 147 12.68 7.73 -6.90
C PHE A 147 12.40 6.55 -7.83
N LYS A 148 12.91 5.39 -7.48
CA LYS A 148 12.66 4.15 -8.22
C LYS A 148 11.30 3.59 -7.86
N VAL A 149 10.47 3.30 -8.87
CA VAL A 149 9.18 2.65 -8.70
C VAL A 149 9.39 1.14 -8.57
N GLU A 150 9.26 0.64 -7.34
CA GLU A 150 9.37 -0.77 -7.06
C GLU A 150 8.51 -1.17 -5.86
N LEU A 151 8.14 -2.44 -5.80
CA LEU A 151 7.48 -3.05 -4.66
C LEU A 151 8.34 -4.21 -4.20
N ILE A 152 8.72 -4.20 -2.92
CA ILE A 152 9.40 -5.31 -2.25
C ILE A 152 8.61 -5.61 -0.99
N CYS A 153 8.08 -6.80 -0.88
CA CYS A 153 7.23 -7.18 0.24
C CYS A 153 7.42 -8.66 0.59
N ILE A 154 7.46 -8.97 1.87
CA ILE A 154 7.28 -10.34 2.36
C ILE A 154 5.88 -10.44 2.96
N ILE A 155 5.02 -11.19 2.28
CA ILE A 155 3.70 -11.55 2.81
C ILE A 155 3.93 -12.66 3.83
N ASP A 156 3.88 -12.31 5.11
CA ASP A 156 4.15 -13.23 6.19
C ASP A 156 2.88 -13.96 6.64
N SER A 157 3.05 -15.21 7.01
CA SER A 157 2.03 -16.04 7.62
C SER A 157 2.65 -16.71 8.85
N VAL A 158 1.91 -17.41 9.67
CA VAL A 158 2.32 -17.90 10.99
C VAL A 158 3.80 -18.36 11.10
N ASN A 159 4.32 -19.08 10.11
CA ASN A 159 5.70 -19.61 10.11
C ASN A 159 6.38 -19.66 8.74
N LYS A 160 5.79 -19.01 7.75
CA LYS A 160 6.30 -18.95 6.37
C LYS A 160 6.02 -17.57 5.79
N GLY A 161 6.86 -17.09 4.89
CA GLY A 161 6.64 -15.88 4.14
C GLY A 161 6.80 -16.11 2.64
N SER A 162 6.12 -15.30 1.84
CA SER A 162 6.26 -15.24 0.38
C SER A 162 6.90 -13.92 -0.01
N LEU A 163 8.05 -13.96 -0.68
CA LEU A 163 8.69 -12.76 -1.20
C LEU A 163 8.01 -12.35 -2.50
N VAL A 164 7.55 -11.11 -2.54
CA VAL A 164 7.00 -10.47 -3.74
C VAL A 164 7.86 -9.27 -4.09
N MET A 165 8.31 -9.24 -5.34
CA MET A 165 9.04 -8.11 -5.91
C MET A 165 8.36 -7.70 -7.21
N ARG A 166 8.16 -6.40 -7.40
CA ARG A 166 7.59 -5.85 -8.62
C ARG A 166 8.31 -4.58 -9.01
N THR A 167 8.62 -4.48 -10.29
CA THR A 167 9.10 -3.28 -10.95
C THR A 167 8.21 -3.00 -12.15
N GLU A 168 8.39 -1.88 -12.83
CA GLU A 168 7.64 -1.58 -14.06
C GLU A 168 7.81 -2.65 -15.15
N LYS A 169 8.94 -3.36 -15.15
CA LYS A 169 9.28 -4.35 -16.19
C LYS A 169 9.01 -5.79 -15.78
N ARG A 170 9.00 -6.11 -14.50
CA ARG A 170 8.95 -7.51 -14.00
C ARG A 170 8.17 -7.60 -12.69
N ALA A 171 7.46 -8.71 -12.54
CA ALA A 171 6.83 -9.11 -11.29
C ALA A 171 7.28 -10.53 -10.94
N LEU A 172 7.79 -10.71 -9.73
CA LEU A 172 8.24 -11.98 -9.18
C LEU A 172 7.49 -12.25 -7.88
N ALA A 173 6.92 -13.43 -7.75
CA ALA A 173 6.38 -13.93 -6.49
C ALA A 173 6.99 -15.31 -6.24
N LEU A 174 7.74 -15.43 -5.17
CA LEU A 174 8.32 -16.69 -4.73
C LEU A 174 7.36 -17.46 -3.82
N PRO A 175 7.39 -18.80 -3.85
CA PRO A 175 6.53 -19.62 -3.02
C PRO A 175 6.78 -19.35 -1.52
N SER A 176 5.76 -19.66 -0.72
CA SER A 176 5.83 -19.47 0.72
C SER A 176 6.84 -20.43 1.37
N MET A 177 7.89 -19.89 1.99
CA MET A 177 9.00 -20.62 2.61
C MET A 177 9.33 -20.08 4.00
N ARG A 178 9.84 -20.96 4.88
CA ARG A 178 10.26 -20.58 6.24
C ARG A 178 11.39 -19.55 6.26
N VAL A 179 12.27 -19.59 5.27
CA VAL A 179 13.40 -18.65 5.17
C VAL A 179 12.94 -17.21 5.06
N PHE A 180 11.87 -16.93 4.32
CA PHE A 180 11.34 -15.55 4.20
C PHE A 180 10.70 -15.04 5.49
N HIS A 181 10.07 -15.91 6.27
CA HIS A 181 9.60 -15.57 7.62
C HIS A 181 10.77 -15.14 8.52
N TRP A 182 11.85 -15.92 8.55
CA TRP A 182 13.03 -15.57 9.35
C TRP A 182 13.76 -14.32 8.84
N LEU A 183 13.87 -14.15 7.52
CA LEU A 183 14.45 -12.93 6.94
C LEU A 183 13.65 -11.70 7.32
N LYS A 184 12.32 -11.77 7.29
CA LYS A 184 11.47 -10.67 7.73
C LYS A 184 11.69 -10.34 9.20
N ARG A 185 11.74 -11.34 10.09
CA ARG A 185 12.01 -11.12 11.51
C ARG A 185 13.39 -10.51 11.78
N ALA A 186 14.42 -10.98 11.07
CA ALA A 186 15.76 -10.42 11.17
C ALA A 186 15.79 -8.96 10.69
N PHE A 187 15.10 -8.65 9.60
CA PHE A 187 14.97 -7.29 9.09
C PHE A 187 14.23 -6.39 10.09
N GLU A 188 13.11 -6.83 10.65
CA GLU A 188 12.35 -6.08 11.65
C GLU A 188 13.21 -5.77 12.88
N TRP A 189 13.97 -6.76 13.37
CA TRP A 189 14.87 -6.56 14.48
C TRP A 189 16.02 -5.57 14.19
N TRP A 190 16.51 -5.55 12.95
CA TRP A 190 17.57 -4.62 12.53
C TRP A 190 17.05 -3.21 12.27
N TYR A 191 15.82 -3.09 11.74
CA TYR A 191 15.25 -1.81 11.31
C TYR A 191 14.58 -1.04 12.46
N LEU A 192 14.01 -1.73 13.45
CA LEU A 192 13.34 -1.16 14.63
C LEU A 192 14.30 -1.05 15.81
#